data_3b8cd4e891fa36e693389f5e24c4282f
#
_entry.id   3b8cd4e891fa36e693389f5e24c4282f
#
_cell.length_a   1.000
_cell.length_b   1.000
_cell.length_c   1.000
_cell.angle_alpha   90.00
_cell.angle_beta   90.00
_cell.angle_gamma   90.00
#
_symmetry.space_group_name_H-M   'P 1'
#
loop_
_entity.id
_entity.type
_entity.pdbx_description
1 polymer ?
#
loop_
_entity_poly.entity_id
_entity_poly.type
_entity_poly.pdbx_seq_one_letter_code
_entity_poly.pdbx_strand_id
1 'polypeptide(L)'
;EMYDDGYVMNYGKMETNKGRSPTLYGLTPNSGYFVGVDIKKSNLNLGLMNFIGDFVKMDLGVPYHYENTQQGLDRLCDDIKEFIEHLDVDKERILNIGVNISGRVNPEIGHSFSLFNFEERPLVDIMAEKIGYPVTIDNDTRAMTYGEMMKGCVKGEKNVIFVNLSWGVGCGLIINGELHTGKSGFSGEFGHFPIFDNELLCHCGKRGCLETEISGMALHRNLLQCVKNGQQTILARKIMKDENTLTLEDIINATNKEDLLCIELVEEIGQKLGRYLAGLINLLNPEMVIIGGVLAQTGDSVLQPIKSAVRKYSLNLVNRDSAIVLSKLQDKAGVVGACLLARKC
;
A
#
# COMPACT_ATOMS: atom_id res chain seq x y z
N GLU A 1 2.67 40.21 5.34
CA GLU A 1 3.72 39.22 5.70
C GLU A 1 3.36 37.87 5.04
N MET A 2 2.52 36.97 5.57
CA MET A 2 2.20 35.68 4.90
C MET A 2 1.63 35.79 3.47
N TYR A 3 0.93 36.89 3.16
CA TYR A 3 0.39 37.16 1.81
C TYR A 3 1.53 37.63 0.88
N ASP A 4 2.39 38.49 1.36
CA ASP A 4 3.52 39.03 0.59
C ASP A 4 4.59 37.96 0.35
N ASP A 5 4.74 37.03 1.30
CA ASP A 5 5.65 35.88 1.22
C ASP A 5 5.07 34.72 0.35
N GLY A 6 3.84 34.89 -0.15
CA GLY A 6 3.19 33.94 -1.03
C GLY A 6 2.69 32.64 -0.37
N TYR A 7 2.56 32.61 0.95
CA TYR A 7 1.97 31.46 1.68
C TYR A 7 0.45 31.48 1.68
N VAL A 8 -0.14 32.67 1.55
CA VAL A 8 -1.60 32.89 1.56
C VAL A 8 -2.01 33.60 0.29
N MET A 9 -3.13 33.20 -0.30
CA MET A 9 -3.71 33.86 -1.46
C MET A 9 -5.18 34.23 -1.22
N ASN A 10 -5.66 35.17 -2.02
CA ASN A 10 -7.05 35.60 -2.00
C ASN A 10 -7.89 34.69 -2.91
N TYR A 11 -8.83 33.96 -2.35
CA TYR A 11 -9.76 33.06 -3.04
C TYR A 11 -11.07 33.75 -3.48
N GLY A 12 -11.12 35.08 -3.41
CA GLY A 12 -12.32 35.86 -3.80
C GLY A 12 -13.18 36.24 -2.63
N LYS A 13 -14.42 36.66 -2.91
CA LYS A 13 -15.40 37.08 -1.91
C LYS A 13 -16.45 36.01 -1.72
N MET A 14 -16.82 35.75 -0.48
CA MET A 14 -17.93 34.85 -0.16
C MET A 14 -19.24 35.53 -0.57
N GLU A 15 -20.10 34.85 -1.32
CA GLU A 15 -21.43 35.31 -1.60
C GLU A 15 -22.28 35.31 -0.32
N THR A 16 -22.83 36.43 0.05
CA THR A 16 -23.72 36.56 1.21
C THR A 16 -25.05 37.19 0.77
N ASN A 17 -26.14 36.60 1.23
CA ASN A 17 -27.50 37.11 0.92
C ASN A 17 -27.85 38.45 1.59
N LYS A 18 -27.07 38.90 2.59
CA LYS A 18 -27.20 40.18 3.26
C LYS A 18 -25.87 40.61 3.87
N GLY A 19 -25.48 41.87 3.65
CA GLY A 19 -24.32 42.48 4.28
C GLY A 19 -23.06 42.52 3.41
N ARG A 20 -21.91 42.91 4.00
CA ARG A 20 -20.61 43.00 3.32
C ARG A 20 -20.04 41.59 3.08
N SER A 21 -19.76 41.27 1.83
CA SER A 21 -19.12 40.00 1.47
C SER A 21 -17.69 39.94 1.99
N PRO A 22 -17.34 39.02 2.89
CA PRO A 22 -15.95 38.87 3.37
C PRO A 22 -15.06 38.34 2.29
N THR A 23 -13.80 38.76 2.29
CA THR A 23 -12.76 38.19 1.43
C THR A 23 -12.24 36.87 2.04
N LEU A 24 -12.18 35.84 1.22
CA LEU A 24 -11.64 34.52 1.61
C LEU A 24 -10.14 34.49 1.35
N TYR A 25 -9.38 34.18 2.37
CA TYR A 25 -7.95 33.92 2.28
C TYR A 25 -7.68 32.46 2.68
N GLY A 26 -6.73 31.82 1.99
CA GLY A 26 -6.31 30.48 2.31
C GLY A 26 -4.87 30.26 1.88
N LEU A 27 -4.30 29.13 2.28
CA LEU A 27 -2.93 28.76 1.89
C LEU A 27 -2.83 28.59 0.37
N THR A 28 -1.72 29.02 -0.20
CA THR A 28 -1.44 28.76 -1.62
C THR A 28 -1.11 27.27 -1.82
N PRO A 29 -1.40 26.68 -2.99
CA PRO A 29 -0.99 25.32 -3.29
C PRO A 29 0.51 25.05 -3.04
N ASN A 30 1.34 26.05 -3.32
CA ASN A 30 2.80 25.98 -3.24
C ASN A 30 3.37 26.47 -1.90
N SER A 31 2.53 26.62 -0.86
CA SER A 31 2.98 27.03 0.48
C SER A 31 3.80 25.95 1.17
N GLY A 32 3.73 24.71 0.72
CA GLY A 32 4.53 23.60 1.20
C GLY A 32 4.34 22.35 0.35
N TYR A 33 5.30 21.43 0.48
CA TYR A 33 5.30 20.18 -0.27
C TYR A 33 5.60 18.99 0.64
N PHE A 34 5.10 17.84 0.25
CA PHE A 34 5.31 16.56 0.92
C PHE A 34 5.80 15.55 -0.10
N VAL A 35 6.93 14.91 0.19
CA VAL A 35 7.46 13.82 -0.62
C VAL A 35 6.93 12.49 -0.07
N GLY A 36 6.49 11.61 -0.95
CA GLY A 36 6.10 10.25 -0.61
C GLY A 36 7.00 9.23 -1.27
N VAL A 37 7.42 8.23 -0.53
CA VAL A 37 8.28 7.14 -0.98
C VAL A 37 7.60 5.82 -0.64
N ASP A 38 7.33 5.01 -1.66
CA ASP A 38 6.74 3.68 -1.52
C ASP A 38 7.74 2.64 -2.00
N ILE A 39 8.33 1.91 -1.06
CA ILE A 39 9.38 0.93 -1.32
C ILE A 39 8.74 -0.40 -1.69
N LYS A 40 9.01 -0.86 -2.92
CA LYS A 40 8.62 -2.19 -3.39
C LYS A 40 9.84 -3.10 -3.55
N LYS A 41 9.61 -4.37 -3.82
CA LYS A 41 10.69 -5.37 -3.94
C LYS A 41 11.72 -5.02 -5.02
N SER A 42 11.28 -4.48 -6.16
CA SER A 42 12.12 -4.24 -7.35
C SER A 42 12.04 -2.81 -7.89
N ASN A 43 11.31 -1.94 -7.24
CA ASN A 43 11.16 -0.55 -7.67
C ASN A 43 10.74 0.35 -6.51
N LEU A 44 10.89 1.67 -6.73
CA LEU A 44 10.34 2.73 -5.89
C LEU A 44 9.23 3.44 -6.63
N ASN A 45 8.21 3.87 -5.90
CA ASN A 45 7.30 4.91 -6.34
C ASN A 45 7.59 6.17 -5.53
N LEU A 46 7.84 7.27 -6.23
CA LEU A 46 8.18 8.55 -5.65
C LEU A 46 7.13 9.59 -6.05
N GLY A 47 6.70 10.43 -5.12
CA GLY A 47 5.69 11.44 -5.38
C GLY A 47 5.95 12.74 -4.66
N LEU A 48 5.56 13.85 -5.27
CA LEU A 48 5.52 15.17 -4.68
C LEU A 48 4.08 15.66 -4.66
N MET A 49 3.58 15.97 -3.50
CA MET A 49 2.25 16.52 -3.26
C MET A 49 2.37 17.94 -2.68
N ASN A 50 1.57 18.87 -3.19
CA ASN A 50 1.51 20.22 -2.67
C ASN A 50 0.68 20.30 -1.37
N PHE A 51 0.67 21.48 -0.75
CA PHE A 51 0.01 21.68 0.54
C PHE A 51 -1.50 21.41 0.52
N ILE A 52 -2.18 21.66 -0.59
CA ILE A 52 -3.63 21.40 -0.73
C ILE A 52 -3.94 19.95 -1.12
N GLY A 53 -2.93 19.13 -1.38
CA GLY A 53 -3.06 17.70 -1.63
C GLY A 53 -3.12 17.31 -3.11
N ASP A 54 -2.72 18.20 -4.03
CA ASP A 54 -2.57 17.85 -5.44
C ASP A 54 -1.16 17.34 -5.72
N PHE A 55 -1.06 16.33 -6.61
CA PHE A 55 0.23 15.80 -7.01
C PHE A 55 0.88 16.70 -8.06
N VAL A 56 2.09 17.15 -7.76
CA VAL A 56 2.93 17.96 -8.65
C VAL A 56 3.79 17.07 -9.56
N LYS A 57 4.33 15.99 -8.99
CA LYS A 57 5.13 14.99 -9.71
C LYS A 57 4.88 13.60 -9.13
N MET A 58 4.96 12.59 -9.98
CA MET A 58 4.86 11.18 -9.56
C MET A 58 5.66 10.31 -10.52
N ASP A 59 6.71 9.69 -10.01
CA ASP A 59 7.56 8.75 -10.74
C ASP A 59 7.25 7.35 -10.21
N LEU A 60 6.65 6.51 -11.05
CA LEU A 60 6.25 5.15 -10.70
C LEU A 60 7.18 4.13 -11.33
N GLY A 61 7.46 3.05 -10.60
CA GLY A 61 8.24 1.94 -11.11
C GLY A 61 9.72 2.28 -11.33
N VAL A 62 10.28 3.26 -10.61
CA VAL A 62 11.70 3.60 -10.68
C VAL A 62 12.51 2.37 -10.28
N PRO A 63 13.41 1.87 -11.14
CA PRO A 63 14.18 0.66 -10.84
C PRO A 63 14.95 0.78 -9.53
N TYR A 64 14.74 -0.14 -8.62
CA TYR A 64 15.41 -0.17 -7.33
C TYR A 64 15.59 -1.63 -6.90
N HIS A 65 16.76 -1.96 -6.39
CA HIS A 65 17.02 -3.27 -5.82
C HIS A 65 17.06 -3.17 -4.30
N TYR A 66 16.01 -3.68 -3.67
CA TYR A 66 15.89 -3.67 -2.21
C TYR A 66 16.92 -4.59 -1.57
N GLU A 67 17.71 -4.04 -0.67
CA GLU A 67 18.65 -4.77 0.19
C GLU A 67 18.50 -4.33 1.63
N ASN A 68 18.26 -5.28 2.54
CA ASN A 68 18.18 -5.01 3.98
C ASN A 68 19.60 -4.93 4.59
N THR A 69 20.38 -3.95 4.13
CA THR A 69 21.75 -3.67 4.55
C THR A 69 21.94 -2.17 4.79
N GLN A 70 23.01 -1.79 5.49
CA GLN A 70 23.36 -0.38 5.67
C GLN A 70 23.55 0.31 4.32
N GLN A 71 24.24 -0.35 3.38
CA GLN A 71 24.43 0.16 2.02
C GLN A 71 23.11 0.31 1.26
N GLY A 72 22.15 -0.62 1.47
CA GLY A 72 20.80 -0.51 0.90
C GLY A 72 20.05 0.71 1.44
N LEU A 73 20.17 1.00 2.73
CA LEU A 73 19.59 2.22 3.33
C LEU A 73 20.24 3.48 2.79
N ASP A 74 21.58 3.49 2.65
CA ASP A 74 22.32 4.63 2.10
C ASP A 74 21.88 4.92 0.66
N ARG A 75 21.79 3.89 -0.18
CA ARG A 75 21.27 3.99 -1.57
C ARG A 75 19.84 4.53 -1.61
N LEU A 76 18.95 4.02 -0.74
CA LEU A 76 17.58 4.54 -0.66
C LEU A 76 17.55 6.04 -0.36
N CYS A 77 18.36 6.48 0.61
CA CYS A 77 18.44 7.90 0.95
C CYS A 77 19.01 8.73 -0.21
N ASP A 78 19.97 8.20 -0.96
CA ASP A 78 20.54 8.87 -2.13
C ASP A 78 19.54 8.96 -3.29
N ASP A 79 18.77 7.90 -3.57
CA ASP A 79 17.69 7.90 -4.57
C ASP A 79 16.60 8.94 -4.23
N ILE A 80 16.26 9.08 -2.94
CA ILE A 80 15.31 10.10 -2.48
C ILE A 80 15.88 11.52 -2.69
N LYS A 81 17.14 11.76 -2.37
CA LYS A 81 17.81 13.04 -2.63
C LYS A 81 17.82 13.36 -4.12
N GLU A 82 18.21 12.40 -4.95
CA GLU A 82 18.23 12.56 -6.41
C GLU A 82 16.86 12.97 -6.94
N PHE A 83 15.79 12.30 -6.46
CA PHE A 83 14.43 12.70 -6.81
C PHE A 83 14.14 14.16 -6.41
N ILE A 84 14.48 14.55 -5.17
CA ILE A 84 14.27 15.92 -4.67
C ILE A 84 15.07 16.95 -5.47
N GLU A 85 16.32 16.66 -5.83
CA GLU A 85 17.16 17.54 -6.63
C GLU A 85 16.58 17.85 -7.99
N HIS A 86 15.92 16.87 -8.62
CA HIS A 86 15.28 17.00 -9.93
C HIS A 86 13.86 17.59 -9.89
N LEU A 87 13.37 18.03 -8.73
CA LEU A 87 12.09 18.73 -8.63
C LEU A 87 12.24 20.19 -9.05
N ASP A 88 11.28 20.68 -9.83
CA ASP A 88 11.17 22.11 -10.21
C ASP A 88 10.27 22.86 -9.21
N VAL A 89 10.68 22.87 -7.94
CA VAL A 89 9.99 23.56 -6.84
C VAL A 89 11.03 24.17 -5.87
N ASP A 90 10.56 25.11 -5.08
CA ASP A 90 11.35 25.63 -3.96
C ASP A 90 11.55 24.53 -2.90
N LYS A 91 12.76 24.03 -2.79
CA LYS A 91 13.14 22.91 -1.93
C LYS A 91 13.07 23.23 -0.44
N GLU A 92 13.22 24.52 -0.07
CA GLU A 92 13.03 24.98 1.30
C GLU A 92 11.58 24.84 1.78
N ARG A 93 10.65 24.68 0.84
CA ARG A 93 9.22 24.42 1.12
C ARG A 93 8.86 22.94 1.20
N ILE A 94 9.81 22.02 1.10
CA ILE A 94 9.57 20.60 1.38
C ILE A 94 9.53 20.44 2.91
N LEU A 95 8.34 20.12 3.42
CA LEU A 95 8.06 20.11 4.85
C LEU A 95 8.37 18.76 5.51
N ASN A 96 8.09 17.67 4.79
CA ASN A 96 8.29 16.32 5.33
C ASN A 96 8.37 15.27 4.20
N ILE A 97 9.03 14.16 4.48
CA ILE A 97 9.15 12.99 3.61
C ILE A 97 8.49 11.81 4.31
N GLY A 98 7.46 11.23 3.70
CA GLY A 98 6.83 10.00 4.18
C GLY A 98 7.41 8.78 3.46
N VAL A 99 7.88 7.80 4.22
CA VAL A 99 8.47 6.58 3.67
C VAL A 99 7.69 5.35 4.12
N ASN A 100 7.15 4.60 3.17
CA ASN A 100 6.46 3.36 3.45
C ASN A 100 7.44 2.20 3.50
N ILE A 101 7.38 1.44 4.58
CA ILE A 101 8.26 0.30 4.81
C ILE A 101 7.42 -0.95 5.07
N SER A 102 7.72 -2.04 4.37
CA SER A 102 7.05 -3.32 4.60
C SER A 102 7.39 -3.90 5.97
N GLY A 103 6.42 -4.57 6.59
CA GLY A 103 6.55 -5.24 7.88
C GLY A 103 6.17 -4.36 9.07
N ARG A 104 6.74 -4.62 10.24
CA ARG A 104 6.32 -4.01 11.50
C ARG A 104 7.00 -2.66 11.71
N VAL A 105 6.22 -1.61 11.69
CA VAL A 105 6.65 -0.22 11.85
C VAL A 105 5.84 0.44 12.95
N ASN A 106 6.52 1.07 13.89
CA ASN A 106 5.89 1.96 14.86
C ASN A 106 6.15 3.42 14.43
N PRO A 107 5.15 4.09 13.87
CA PRO A 107 5.31 5.46 13.37
C PRO A 107 5.49 6.49 14.49
N GLU A 108 4.95 6.24 15.71
CA GLU A 108 5.04 7.17 16.83
C GLU A 108 6.48 7.36 17.34
N ILE A 109 7.26 6.28 17.34
CA ILE A 109 8.66 6.31 17.77
C ILE A 109 9.65 6.26 16.60
N GLY A 110 9.15 6.24 15.36
CA GLY A 110 9.98 6.25 14.16
C GLY A 110 10.85 5.01 13.95
N HIS A 111 10.43 3.84 14.46
CA HIS A 111 11.19 2.59 14.35
C HIS A 111 10.57 1.59 13.37
N SER A 112 11.43 0.96 12.58
CA SER A 112 11.11 -0.25 11.82
C SER A 112 11.71 -1.46 12.53
N PHE A 113 10.91 -2.50 12.76
CA PHE A 113 11.35 -3.74 13.42
C PHE A 113 11.60 -4.90 12.45
N SER A 114 11.31 -4.69 11.19
CA SER A 114 11.47 -5.71 10.15
C SER A 114 12.60 -5.41 9.19
N LEU A 115 12.71 -4.16 8.78
CA LEU A 115 13.66 -3.70 7.77
C LEU A 115 14.48 -2.51 8.30
N PHE A 116 15.74 -2.44 7.90
CA PHE A 116 16.68 -1.35 8.29
C PHE A 116 16.81 -1.15 9.80
N ASN A 117 16.68 -2.24 10.56
CA ASN A 117 16.82 -2.24 12.01
C ASN A 117 18.26 -2.63 12.40
N PHE A 118 19.21 -1.77 12.13
CA PHE A 118 20.64 -2.02 12.36
C PHE A 118 21.19 -1.32 13.60
N GLU A 119 20.51 -0.28 14.07
CA GLU A 119 20.88 0.56 15.19
C GLU A 119 19.71 0.69 16.17
N GLU A 120 20.00 1.05 17.43
CA GLU A 120 18.97 1.34 18.43
C GLU A 120 18.27 2.69 18.20
N ARG A 121 18.84 3.55 17.34
CA ARG A 121 18.28 4.86 16.99
C ARG A 121 17.03 4.72 16.14
N PRO A 122 16.06 5.64 16.26
CA PRO A 122 14.92 5.69 15.35
C PRO A 122 15.37 5.77 13.89
N LEU A 123 14.76 4.97 13.02
CA LEU A 123 15.08 4.99 11.60
C LEU A 123 14.80 6.37 10.96
N VAL A 124 13.76 7.05 11.44
CA VAL A 124 13.43 8.42 10.98
C VAL A 124 14.58 9.40 11.21
N ASP A 125 15.29 9.32 12.35
CA ASP A 125 16.41 10.21 12.66
C ASP A 125 17.60 9.92 11.74
N ILE A 126 17.89 8.63 11.51
CA ILE A 126 18.97 8.19 10.61
C ILE A 126 18.70 8.67 9.17
N MET A 127 17.47 8.50 8.70
CA MET A 127 17.09 8.94 7.35
C MET A 127 17.07 10.47 7.25
N ALA A 128 16.55 11.18 8.26
CA ALA A 128 16.53 12.65 8.27
C ALA A 128 17.93 13.24 8.22
N GLU A 129 18.87 12.70 9.00
CA GLU A 129 20.29 13.13 8.94
C GLU A 129 20.91 12.91 7.55
N LYS A 130 20.60 11.77 6.92
CA LYS A 130 21.14 11.42 5.60
C LYS A 130 20.54 12.26 4.47
N ILE A 131 19.22 12.47 4.50
CA ILE A 131 18.48 13.14 3.42
C ILE A 131 18.52 14.67 3.59
N GLY A 132 18.55 15.17 4.82
CA GLY A 132 18.54 16.60 5.13
C GLY A 132 17.14 17.21 5.28
N TYR A 133 16.11 16.38 5.42
CA TYR A 133 14.70 16.78 5.61
C TYR A 133 14.05 15.96 6.73
N PRO A 134 13.01 16.47 7.39
CA PRO A 134 12.19 15.66 8.29
C PRO A 134 11.64 14.42 7.57
N VAL A 135 11.68 13.27 8.26
CA VAL A 135 11.20 11.99 7.75
C VAL A 135 10.18 11.39 8.69
N THR A 136 9.12 10.84 8.14
CA THR A 136 8.16 9.98 8.83
C THR A 136 8.10 8.62 8.14
N ILE A 137 7.89 7.56 8.90
CA ILE A 137 7.75 6.21 8.35
C ILE A 137 6.43 5.61 8.75
N ASP A 138 5.86 4.78 7.90
CA ASP A 138 4.72 3.94 8.23
C ASP A 138 4.77 2.61 7.48
N ASN A 139 3.90 1.67 7.87
CA ASN A 139 3.75 0.42 7.16
C ASN A 139 3.10 0.66 5.77
N ASP A 140 3.60 -0.04 4.74
CA ASP A 140 3.15 0.07 3.36
C ASP A 140 1.63 -0.14 3.19
N THR A 141 1.07 -1.16 3.82
CA THR A 141 -0.36 -1.46 3.73
C THR A 141 -1.21 -0.42 4.45
N ARG A 142 -0.75 0.11 5.59
CA ARG A 142 -1.44 1.23 6.26
C ARG A 142 -1.44 2.49 5.40
N ALA A 143 -0.32 2.80 4.77
CA ALA A 143 -0.24 3.92 3.85
C ALA A 143 -1.19 3.75 2.65
N MET A 144 -1.21 2.57 2.02
CA MET A 144 -2.17 2.25 0.96
C MET A 144 -3.62 2.43 1.42
N THR A 145 -3.93 1.97 2.64
CA THR A 145 -5.26 2.11 3.26
C THR A 145 -5.63 3.58 3.44
N TYR A 146 -4.71 4.39 3.93
CA TYR A 146 -4.92 5.82 4.11
C TYR A 146 -5.04 6.55 2.76
N GLY A 147 -4.28 6.14 1.77
CA GLY A 147 -4.40 6.63 0.40
C GLY A 147 -5.80 6.40 -0.17
N GLU A 148 -6.33 5.18 -0.06
CA GLU A 148 -7.69 4.84 -0.51
C GLU A 148 -8.78 5.57 0.29
N MET A 149 -8.56 5.79 1.58
CA MET A 149 -9.47 6.57 2.43
C MET A 149 -9.56 8.02 1.95
N MET A 150 -8.44 8.64 1.63
CA MET A 150 -8.39 10.09 1.37
C MET A 150 -8.60 10.46 -0.11
N LYS A 151 -8.18 9.61 -1.04
CA LYS A 151 -8.14 9.91 -2.49
C LYS A 151 -8.69 8.77 -3.37
N GLY A 152 -9.00 7.62 -2.77
CA GLY A 152 -9.41 6.42 -3.48
C GLY A 152 -10.90 6.18 -3.58
N CYS A 153 -11.33 4.98 -3.21
CA CYS A 153 -12.72 4.53 -3.34
C CYS A 153 -13.60 4.81 -2.11
N VAL A 154 -13.03 5.16 -0.96
CA VAL A 154 -13.80 5.53 0.25
C VAL A 154 -14.45 6.90 0.05
N LYS A 155 -15.76 6.99 0.30
CA LYS A 155 -16.56 8.22 0.08
C LYS A 155 -17.36 8.65 1.31
N GLY A 156 -16.94 8.22 2.48
CA GLY A 156 -17.62 8.52 3.74
C GLY A 156 -17.83 7.30 4.62
N GLU A 157 -17.49 6.12 4.12
CA GLU A 157 -17.47 4.89 4.90
C GLU A 157 -16.49 5.03 6.05
N LYS A 158 -16.91 4.66 7.24
CA LYS A 158 -16.14 4.83 8.49
C LYS A 158 -15.44 3.55 8.93
N ASN A 159 -15.94 2.40 8.49
CA ASN A 159 -15.39 1.10 8.86
C ASN A 159 -15.00 0.35 7.58
N VAL A 160 -13.71 0.31 7.31
CA VAL A 160 -13.17 -0.22 6.05
C VAL A 160 -12.03 -1.20 6.35
N ILE A 161 -12.03 -2.32 5.64
CA ILE A 161 -10.90 -3.25 5.60
C ILE A 161 -10.21 -3.08 4.25
N PHE A 162 -8.90 -2.85 4.25
CA PHE A 162 -8.06 -2.89 3.07
C PHE A 162 -7.20 -4.15 3.12
N VAL A 163 -7.18 -4.93 2.05
CA VAL A 163 -6.32 -6.12 1.93
C VAL A 163 -5.33 -5.89 0.80
N ASN A 164 -4.05 -5.86 1.14
CA ASN A 164 -2.95 -5.77 0.19
C ASN A 164 -2.52 -7.18 -0.23
N LEU A 165 -2.88 -7.58 -1.43
CA LEU A 165 -2.45 -8.83 -2.06
C LEU A 165 -1.28 -8.55 -3.00
N SER A 166 -0.08 -8.59 -2.45
CA SER A 166 1.18 -8.40 -3.17
C SER A 166 2.08 -9.62 -3.03
N TRP A 167 3.39 -9.46 -2.97
CA TRP A 167 4.30 -10.58 -2.70
C TRP A 167 3.98 -11.25 -1.37
N GLY A 168 3.64 -10.48 -0.32
CA GLY A 168 3.01 -10.91 0.93
C GLY A 168 1.54 -10.51 1.00
N VAL A 169 0.97 -10.59 2.20
CA VAL A 169 -0.41 -10.20 2.50
C VAL A 169 -0.46 -9.25 3.68
N GLY A 170 -0.90 -8.03 3.43
CA GLY A 170 -1.14 -7.03 4.46
C GLY A 170 -2.63 -6.74 4.65
N CYS A 171 -2.98 -6.20 5.80
CA CYS A 171 -4.33 -5.72 6.09
C CYS A 171 -4.25 -4.35 6.80
N GLY A 172 -5.00 -3.39 6.31
CA GLY A 172 -5.20 -2.11 6.96
C GLY A 172 -6.65 -1.93 7.38
N LEU A 173 -6.86 -1.24 8.47
CA LEU A 173 -8.17 -1.06 9.07
C LEU A 173 -8.48 0.43 9.25
N ILE A 174 -9.65 0.84 8.81
CA ILE A 174 -10.26 2.13 9.18
C ILE A 174 -11.41 1.80 10.13
N ILE A 175 -11.40 2.38 11.31
CA ILE A 175 -12.41 2.18 12.35
C ILE A 175 -12.91 3.55 12.77
N ASN A 176 -14.22 3.76 12.70
CA ASN A 176 -14.87 5.05 13.00
C ASN A 176 -14.30 6.24 12.19
N GLY A 177 -13.83 5.98 10.96
CA GLY A 177 -13.26 7.01 10.08
C GLY A 177 -11.80 7.34 10.34
N GLU A 178 -11.10 6.57 11.17
CA GLU A 178 -9.69 6.74 11.50
C GLU A 178 -8.87 5.51 11.16
N LEU A 179 -7.65 5.70 10.68
CA LEU A 179 -6.71 4.61 10.44
C LEU A 179 -6.31 3.97 11.78
N HIS A 180 -6.60 2.70 11.93
CA HIS A 180 -6.34 1.95 13.15
C HIS A 180 -4.92 1.37 13.14
N THR A 181 -4.08 1.83 14.06
CA THR A 181 -2.67 1.41 14.17
C THR A 181 -2.44 0.35 15.25
N GLY A 182 -3.40 0.18 16.19
CA GLY A 182 -3.19 -0.62 17.40
C GLY A 182 -2.25 0.08 18.37
N LYS A 183 -1.91 -0.61 19.47
CA LYS A 183 -1.10 -0.03 20.56
C LYS A 183 0.31 0.42 20.12
N SER A 184 0.94 -0.32 19.22
CA SER A 184 2.36 -0.15 18.87
C SER A 184 2.58 -0.06 17.35
N GLY A 185 1.52 0.24 16.58
CA GLY A 185 1.60 0.27 15.13
C GLY A 185 1.55 -1.11 14.46
N PHE A 186 1.09 -2.17 15.14
CA PHE A 186 1.13 -3.53 14.60
C PHE A 186 -0.26 -4.13 14.37
N SER A 187 -1.30 -3.30 14.19
CA SER A 187 -2.61 -3.83 13.81
C SER A 187 -2.61 -4.31 12.35
N GLY A 188 -3.51 -5.25 12.03
CA GLY A 188 -3.67 -5.70 10.66
C GLY A 188 -2.77 -6.85 10.22
N GLU A 189 -2.13 -7.57 11.13
CA GLU A 189 -1.27 -8.73 10.84
C GLU A 189 -2.08 -9.97 10.38
N PHE A 190 -3.11 -9.76 9.55
CA PHE A 190 -4.04 -10.78 9.05
C PHE A 190 -3.34 -11.89 8.27
N GLY A 191 -2.31 -11.55 7.47
CA GLY A 191 -1.51 -12.52 6.74
C GLY A 191 -0.84 -13.56 7.64
N HIS A 192 -0.63 -13.25 8.93
CA HIS A 192 0.03 -14.12 9.88
C HIS A 192 -0.92 -14.92 10.79
N PHE A 193 -2.21 -14.95 10.50
CA PHE A 193 -3.14 -15.86 11.18
C PHE A 193 -2.73 -17.30 10.92
N PRO A 194 -2.47 -18.12 11.96
CA PRO A 194 -2.10 -19.52 11.83
C PRO A 194 -3.35 -20.37 11.58
N ILE A 195 -3.73 -20.46 10.32
CA ILE A 195 -5.02 -20.99 9.86
C ILE A 195 -4.87 -22.37 9.21
N PHE A 196 -3.74 -22.58 8.53
CA PHE A 196 -3.51 -23.84 7.82
C PHE A 196 -2.70 -24.81 8.65
N ASP A 197 -3.15 -26.03 8.68
CA ASP A 197 -2.40 -27.16 9.25
C ASP A 197 -1.44 -27.71 8.18
N ASN A 198 -0.49 -26.86 7.77
CA ASN A 198 0.55 -27.20 6.81
C ASN A 198 1.94 -26.84 7.37
N GLU A 199 2.96 -27.53 6.85
CA GLU A 199 4.34 -27.36 7.32
C GLU A 199 5.08 -26.17 6.61
N LEU A 200 4.36 -25.33 5.86
CA LEU A 200 4.94 -24.19 5.16
C LEU A 200 5.42 -23.13 6.16
N LEU A 201 6.71 -22.86 6.11
CA LEU A 201 7.34 -21.84 6.93
C LEU A 201 7.05 -20.45 6.35
N CYS A 202 6.43 -19.60 7.16
CA CYS A 202 6.26 -18.18 6.86
C CYS A 202 7.55 -17.40 7.16
N HIS A 203 7.79 -16.31 6.47
CA HIS A 203 8.94 -15.42 6.75
C HIS A 203 8.92 -14.83 8.17
N CYS A 204 7.75 -14.81 8.84
CA CYS A 204 7.65 -14.43 10.24
C CYS A 204 8.21 -15.48 11.23
N GLY A 205 8.69 -16.62 10.75
CA GLY A 205 9.24 -17.72 11.53
C GLY A 205 8.20 -18.72 12.05
N LYS A 206 6.91 -18.55 11.74
CA LYS A 206 5.82 -19.45 12.13
C LYS A 206 5.34 -20.28 10.94
N ARG A 207 4.58 -21.34 11.22
CA ARG A 207 3.98 -22.23 10.21
C ARG A 207 2.49 -22.03 10.10
N GLY A 208 1.92 -22.36 8.94
CA GLY A 208 0.48 -22.34 8.71
C GLY A 208 -0.14 -20.94 8.61
N CYS A 209 0.66 -19.90 8.42
CA CYS A 209 0.14 -18.54 8.24
C CYS A 209 -0.71 -18.43 6.97
N LEU A 210 -1.77 -17.64 7.01
CA LEU A 210 -2.66 -17.39 5.88
C LEU A 210 -1.86 -16.95 4.62
N GLU A 211 -0.86 -16.11 4.79
CA GLU A 211 0.02 -15.60 3.73
C GLU A 211 0.69 -16.71 2.93
N THR A 212 1.05 -17.84 3.55
CA THR A 212 1.73 -18.95 2.84
C THR A 212 0.89 -19.60 1.74
N GLU A 213 -0.42 -19.33 1.72
CA GLU A 213 -1.37 -19.92 0.79
C GLU A 213 -2.09 -18.93 -0.13
N ILE A 214 -2.09 -17.62 0.20
CA ILE A 214 -2.87 -16.63 -0.54
C ILE A 214 -2.04 -15.45 -1.08
N SER A 215 -0.74 -15.43 -0.86
CA SER A 215 0.15 -14.36 -1.31
C SER A 215 0.63 -14.54 -2.75
N GLY A 216 1.23 -13.50 -3.33
CA GLY A 216 1.95 -13.59 -4.60
C GLY A 216 3.11 -14.58 -4.54
N MET A 217 3.78 -14.74 -3.39
CA MET A 217 4.79 -15.79 -3.18
C MET A 217 4.16 -17.19 -3.28
N ALA A 218 2.96 -17.39 -2.74
CA ALA A 218 2.23 -18.65 -2.87
C ALA A 218 1.84 -18.92 -4.34
N LEU A 219 1.33 -17.89 -5.03
CA LEU A 219 1.01 -17.98 -6.46
C LEU A 219 2.24 -18.37 -7.29
N HIS A 220 3.34 -17.70 -7.10
CA HIS A 220 4.62 -17.98 -7.78
C HIS A 220 5.07 -19.42 -7.53
N ARG A 221 5.13 -19.86 -6.27
CA ARG A 221 5.48 -21.23 -5.88
C ARG A 221 4.57 -22.27 -6.54
N ASN A 222 3.27 -22.05 -6.49
CA ASN A 222 2.29 -22.99 -7.01
C ASN A 222 2.38 -23.10 -8.54
N LEU A 223 2.58 -21.99 -9.25
CA LEU A 223 2.79 -22.02 -10.71
C LEU A 223 4.03 -22.82 -11.08
N LEU A 224 5.16 -22.59 -10.40
CA LEU A 224 6.39 -23.36 -10.64
C LEU A 224 6.15 -24.86 -10.42
N GLN A 225 5.42 -25.24 -9.37
CA GLN A 225 5.10 -26.64 -9.09
C GLN A 225 4.19 -27.25 -10.16
N CYS A 226 3.19 -26.52 -10.63
CA CYS A 226 2.30 -26.97 -11.71
C CYS A 226 3.05 -27.22 -13.01
N VAL A 227 3.96 -26.31 -13.39
CA VAL A 227 4.80 -26.47 -14.59
C VAL A 227 5.76 -27.65 -14.45
N LYS A 228 6.37 -27.85 -13.29
CA LYS A 228 7.21 -29.04 -13.01
C LYS A 228 6.42 -30.35 -13.11
N ASN A 229 5.13 -30.30 -12.80
CA ASN A 229 4.20 -31.45 -12.96
C ASN A 229 3.65 -31.60 -14.38
N GLY A 230 4.11 -30.80 -15.35
CA GLY A 230 3.77 -30.92 -16.77
C GLY A 230 2.53 -30.14 -17.20
N GLN A 231 1.96 -29.28 -16.33
CA GLN A 231 0.83 -28.44 -16.73
C GLN A 231 1.29 -27.33 -17.70
N GLN A 232 0.40 -26.98 -18.62
CA GLN A 232 0.70 -26.05 -19.70
C GLN A 232 0.36 -24.60 -19.32
N THR A 233 1.23 -23.66 -19.65
CA THR A 233 1.03 -22.21 -19.52
C THR A 233 1.87 -21.51 -20.59
N ILE A 234 1.46 -20.29 -20.98
CA ILE A 234 2.27 -19.45 -21.87
C ILE A 234 3.64 -19.10 -21.26
N LEU A 235 3.79 -19.21 -19.94
CA LEU A 235 5.03 -18.94 -19.20
C LEU A 235 6.00 -20.15 -19.16
N ALA A 236 5.59 -21.33 -19.63
CA ALA A 236 6.38 -22.56 -19.50
C ALA A 236 7.79 -22.41 -20.08
N ARG A 237 7.94 -21.80 -21.27
CA ARG A 237 9.26 -21.59 -21.91
C ARG A 237 10.18 -20.70 -21.06
N LYS A 238 9.64 -19.64 -20.45
CA LYS A 238 10.39 -18.74 -19.56
C LYS A 238 10.85 -19.48 -18.33
N ILE A 239 9.96 -20.23 -17.68
CA ILE A 239 10.22 -21.01 -16.46
C ILE A 239 11.26 -22.10 -16.73
N MET A 240 11.13 -22.85 -17.84
CA MET A 240 12.08 -23.90 -18.21
C MET A 240 13.48 -23.36 -18.53
N LYS A 241 13.58 -22.13 -19.03
CA LYS A 241 14.88 -21.50 -19.30
C LYS A 241 15.59 -21.07 -18.03
N ASP A 242 14.88 -20.38 -17.14
CA ASP A 242 15.36 -19.96 -15.82
C ASP A 242 14.18 -19.58 -14.93
N GLU A 243 13.83 -20.42 -13.97
CA GLU A 243 12.70 -20.19 -13.06
C GLU A 243 12.87 -18.94 -12.18
N ASN A 244 14.11 -18.51 -11.95
CA ASN A 244 14.38 -17.31 -11.15
C ASN A 244 14.01 -16.00 -11.87
N THR A 245 13.82 -16.04 -13.18
CA THR A 245 13.40 -14.86 -13.96
C THR A 245 11.89 -14.63 -13.94
N LEU A 246 11.12 -15.59 -13.42
CA LEU A 246 9.66 -15.45 -13.30
C LEU A 246 9.32 -14.38 -12.26
N THR A 247 8.57 -13.38 -12.67
CA THR A 247 8.08 -12.32 -11.80
C THR A 247 6.58 -12.48 -11.52
N LEU A 248 6.09 -11.84 -10.46
CA LEU A 248 4.65 -11.80 -10.19
C LEU A 248 3.88 -11.07 -11.32
N GLU A 249 4.50 -10.06 -11.90
CA GLU A 249 3.94 -9.30 -13.02
C GLU A 249 3.77 -10.18 -14.27
N ASP A 250 4.70 -11.10 -14.54
CA ASP A 250 4.51 -12.09 -15.62
C ASP A 250 3.26 -12.92 -15.42
N ILE A 251 3.00 -13.37 -14.18
CA ILE A 251 1.84 -14.20 -13.85
C ILE A 251 0.54 -13.40 -14.02
N ILE A 252 0.52 -12.14 -13.56
CA ILE A 252 -0.63 -11.24 -13.73
C ILE A 252 -0.89 -10.97 -15.20
N ASN A 253 0.17 -10.70 -15.96
CA ASN A 253 0.04 -10.48 -17.41
C ASN A 253 -0.44 -11.73 -18.14
N ALA A 254 -0.03 -12.92 -17.71
CA ALA A 254 -0.53 -14.19 -18.25
C ALA A 254 -2.00 -14.40 -17.90
N THR A 255 -2.41 -14.14 -16.66
CA THR A 255 -3.82 -14.19 -16.22
C THR A 255 -4.68 -13.25 -17.08
N ASN A 256 -4.23 -12.01 -17.28
CA ASN A 256 -4.94 -11.01 -18.09
C ASN A 256 -4.94 -11.32 -19.60
N LYS A 257 -4.06 -12.25 -20.05
CA LYS A 257 -4.05 -12.84 -21.41
C LYS A 257 -4.81 -14.16 -21.49
N GLU A 258 -5.65 -14.44 -20.49
CA GLU A 258 -6.49 -15.62 -20.44
C GLU A 258 -5.74 -16.96 -20.39
N ASP A 259 -4.52 -16.97 -19.79
CA ASP A 259 -3.83 -18.22 -19.50
C ASP A 259 -4.60 -19.01 -18.44
N LEU A 260 -5.11 -20.18 -18.83
CA LEU A 260 -6.02 -20.98 -18.01
C LEU A 260 -5.40 -21.34 -16.65
N LEU A 261 -4.15 -21.82 -16.65
CA LEU A 261 -3.48 -22.23 -15.41
C LEU A 261 -3.29 -21.03 -14.46
N CYS A 262 -2.91 -19.87 -14.99
CA CYS A 262 -2.73 -18.66 -14.17
C CYS A 262 -4.08 -18.17 -13.61
N ILE A 263 -5.17 -18.23 -14.40
CA ILE A 263 -6.53 -17.91 -13.94
C ILE A 263 -6.93 -18.84 -12.78
N GLU A 264 -6.82 -20.17 -12.97
CA GLU A 264 -7.19 -21.15 -11.94
C GLU A 264 -6.44 -20.95 -10.62
N LEU A 265 -5.14 -20.65 -10.67
CA LEU A 265 -4.34 -20.38 -9.48
C LEU A 265 -4.74 -19.08 -8.78
N VAL A 266 -5.07 -18.03 -9.54
CA VAL A 266 -5.56 -16.76 -8.98
C VAL A 266 -6.95 -16.94 -8.35
N GLU A 267 -7.85 -17.68 -8.99
CA GLU A 267 -9.17 -18.02 -8.45
C GLU A 267 -9.09 -18.81 -7.15
N GLU A 268 -8.17 -19.77 -7.07
CA GLU A 268 -7.93 -20.55 -5.84
C GLU A 268 -7.50 -19.64 -4.68
N ILE A 269 -6.59 -18.70 -4.94
CA ILE A 269 -6.18 -17.67 -3.95
C ILE A 269 -7.39 -16.84 -3.52
N GLY A 270 -8.19 -16.37 -4.47
CA GLY A 270 -9.39 -15.61 -4.19
C GLY A 270 -10.40 -16.36 -3.33
N GLN A 271 -10.62 -17.64 -3.60
CA GLN A 271 -11.50 -18.50 -2.79
C GLN A 271 -10.98 -18.69 -1.37
N LYS A 272 -9.68 -18.98 -1.22
CA LYS A 272 -9.04 -19.12 0.09
C LYS A 272 -9.14 -17.82 0.88
N LEU A 273 -8.75 -16.69 0.28
CA LEU A 273 -8.85 -15.37 0.93
C LEU A 273 -10.29 -15.07 1.37
N GLY A 274 -11.26 -15.22 0.46
CA GLY A 274 -12.66 -14.89 0.73
C GLY A 274 -13.25 -15.68 1.90
N ARG A 275 -12.82 -16.94 2.08
CA ARG A 275 -13.24 -17.76 3.23
C ARG A 275 -12.81 -17.14 4.57
N TYR A 276 -11.59 -16.66 4.68
CA TYR A 276 -11.07 -16.09 5.94
C TYR A 276 -11.44 -14.62 6.11
N LEU A 277 -11.58 -13.89 5.00
CA LEU A 277 -12.10 -12.54 4.99
C LEU A 277 -13.55 -12.49 5.51
N ALA A 278 -14.35 -13.52 5.24
CA ALA A 278 -15.68 -13.66 5.82
C ALA A 278 -15.67 -13.65 7.36
N GLY A 279 -14.62 -14.20 7.98
CA GLY A 279 -14.41 -14.12 9.42
C GLY A 279 -14.19 -12.70 9.90
N LEU A 280 -13.35 -11.91 9.21
CA LEU A 280 -13.14 -10.50 9.52
C LEU A 280 -14.41 -9.67 9.31
N ILE A 281 -15.17 -9.95 8.25
CA ILE A 281 -16.45 -9.29 7.98
C ILE A 281 -17.43 -9.57 9.11
N ASN A 282 -17.55 -10.82 9.56
CA ASN A 282 -18.42 -11.18 10.67
C ASN A 282 -17.98 -10.53 12.01
N LEU A 283 -16.68 -10.31 12.19
CA LEU A 283 -16.12 -9.74 13.43
C LEU A 283 -16.23 -8.23 13.48
N LEU A 284 -15.96 -7.54 12.36
CA LEU A 284 -15.80 -6.09 12.31
C LEU A 284 -17.00 -5.37 11.68
N ASN A 285 -17.87 -6.09 10.96
CA ASN A 285 -19.01 -5.52 10.22
C ASN A 285 -18.63 -4.26 9.42
N PRO A 286 -17.67 -4.33 8.47
CA PRO A 286 -17.22 -3.17 7.74
C PRO A 286 -18.26 -2.75 6.69
N GLU A 287 -18.31 -1.46 6.36
CA GLU A 287 -19.10 -0.93 5.25
C GLU A 287 -18.45 -1.28 3.90
N MET A 288 -17.12 -1.38 3.88
CA MET A 288 -16.37 -1.66 2.65
C MET A 288 -15.15 -2.54 2.93
N VAL A 289 -14.88 -3.43 1.98
CA VAL A 289 -13.62 -4.20 1.89
C VAL A 289 -12.97 -3.85 0.55
N ILE A 290 -11.73 -3.37 0.61
CA ILE A 290 -10.95 -2.98 -0.56
C ILE A 290 -9.88 -4.04 -0.81
N ILE A 291 -9.87 -4.62 -2.00
CA ILE A 291 -8.82 -5.53 -2.44
C ILE A 291 -7.83 -4.71 -3.28
N GLY A 292 -6.62 -4.56 -2.75
CA GLY A 292 -5.52 -3.86 -3.38
C GLY A 292 -4.29 -4.76 -3.54
N GLY A 293 -3.16 -4.13 -3.89
CA GLY A 293 -1.92 -4.83 -4.18
C GLY A 293 -1.84 -5.33 -5.61
N VAL A 294 -0.75 -6.01 -5.90
CA VAL A 294 -0.38 -6.40 -7.28
C VAL A 294 -1.37 -7.42 -7.86
N LEU A 295 -1.86 -8.38 -7.05
CA LEU A 295 -2.84 -9.38 -7.50
C LEU A 295 -4.20 -8.77 -7.83
N ALA A 296 -4.54 -7.62 -7.26
CA ALA A 296 -5.79 -6.94 -7.60
C ALA A 296 -5.87 -6.51 -9.09
N GLN A 297 -4.73 -6.43 -9.78
CA GLN A 297 -4.65 -6.13 -11.21
C GLN A 297 -5.18 -7.27 -12.09
N THR A 298 -5.41 -8.46 -11.56
CA THR A 298 -6.10 -9.55 -12.27
C THR A 298 -7.62 -9.35 -12.33
N GLY A 299 -8.12 -8.26 -11.74
CA GLY A 299 -9.51 -7.85 -11.88
C GLY A 299 -10.50 -8.87 -11.34
N ASP A 300 -11.44 -9.27 -12.21
CA ASP A 300 -12.51 -10.22 -11.83
C ASP A 300 -11.98 -11.64 -11.53
N SER A 301 -10.83 -12.03 -12.06
CA SER A 301 -10.23 -13.35 -11.76
C SER A 301 -9.95 -13.54 -10.28
N VAL A 302 -9.57 -12.48 -9.55
CA VAL A 302 -9.41 -12.55 -8.09
C VAL A 302 -10.67 -12.10 -7.36
N LEU A 303 -11.39 -11.09 -7.87
CA LEU A 303 -12.49 -10.45 -7.14
C LEU A 303 -13.72 -11.34 -7.02
N GLN A 304 -14.13 -12.01 -8.11
CA GLN A 304 -15.35 -12.83 -8.11
C GLN A 304 -15.25 -14.06 -7.20
N PRO A 305 -14.12 -14.81 -7.19
CA PRO A 305 -13.92 -15.88 -6.21
C PRO A 305 -13.95 -15.40 -4.76
N ILE A 306 -13.36 -14.22 -4.45
CA ILE A 306 -13.45 -13.62 -3.13
C ILE A 306 -14.92 -13.37 -2.75
N LYS A 307 -15.68 -12.68 -3.60
CA LYS A 307 -17.11 -12.37 -3.36
C LYS A 307 -17.94 -13.64 -3.16
N SER A 308 -17.70 -14.64 -3.98
CA SER A 308 -18.41 -15.93 -3.89
C SER A 308 -18.13 -16.63 -2.56
N ALA A 309 -16.86 -16.69 -2.15
CA ALA A 309 -16.46 -17.31 -0.90
C ALA A 309 -16.99 -16.51 0.32
N VAL A 310 -16.87 -15.17 0.31
CA VAL A 310 -17.42 -14.32 1.38
C VAL A 310 -18.94 -14.59 1.52
N ARG A 311 -19.70 -14.61 0.44
CA ARG A 311 -21.14 -14.89 0.47
C ARG A 311 -21.46 -16.26 1.08
N LYS A 312 -20.59 -17.25 0.85
CA LYS A 312 -20.75 -18.61 1.37
C LYS A 312 -20.46 -18.74 2.86
N TYR A 313 -19.48 -17.97 3.39
CA TYR A 313 -18.93 -18.17 4.73
C TYR A 313 -19.26 -17.06 5.73
N SER A 314 -19.76 -15.89 5.29
CA SER A 314 -20.22 -14.83 6.19
C SER A 314 -21.72 -14.94 6.49
N LEU A 315 -22.14 -14.29 7.60
CA LEU A 315 -23.56 -14.16 7.91
C LEU A 315 -24.25 -13.26 6.90
N ASN A 316 -25.42 -13.68 6.41
CA ASN A 316 -26.13 -12.97 5.34
C ASN A 316 -26.43 -11.49 5.65
N LEU A 317 -26.78 -11.17 6.90
CA LEU A 317 -27.07 -9.80 7.30
C LEU A 317 -25.80 -8.95 7.25
N VAL A 318 -24.70 -9.44 7.81
CA VAL A 318 -23.42 -8.73 7.83
C VAL A 318 -22.84 -8.53 6.42
N ASN A 319 -22.96 -9.58 5.58
CA ASN A 319 -22.47 -9.50 4.20
C ASN A 319 -23.24 -8.48 3.33
N ARG A 320 -24.52 -8.22 3.64
CA ARG A 320 -25.31 -7.21 2.91
C ARG A 320 -24.85 -5.77 3.19
N ASP A 321 -24.25 -5.55 4.35
CA ASP A 321 -23.75 -4.24 4.78
C ASP A 321 -22.39 -3.91 4.18
N SER A 322 -21.67 -4.93 3.66
CA SER A 322 -20.27 -4.81 3.20
C SER A 322 -20.16 -4.83 1.68
N ALA A 323 -19.65 -3.76 1.09
CA ALA A 323 -19.25 -3.74 -0.32
C ALA A 323 -17.81 -4.28 -0.48
N ILE A 324 -17.57 -5.18 -1.44
CA ILE A 324 -16.22 -5.66 -1.76
C ILE A 324 -15.83 -5.09 -3.12
N VAL A 325 -14.75 -4.30 -3.15
CA VAL A 325 -14.32 -3.56 -4.34
C VAL A 325 -12.80 -3.70 -4.55
N LEU A 326 -12.35 -3.43 -5.78
CA LEU A 326 -10.93 -3.29 -6.07
C LEU A 326 -10.44 -1.88 -5.69
N SER A 327 -9.17 -1.78 -5.33
CA SER A 327 -8.47 -0.51 -5.11
C SER A 327 -8.60 0.39 -6.34
N LYS A 328 -8.97 1.66 -6.11
CA LYS A 328 -9.05 2.68 -7.17
C LYS A 328 -7.68 3.26 -7.50
N LEU A 329 -6.83 3.42 -6.50
CA LEU A 329 -5.50 3.98 -6.68
C LEU A 329 -4.49 2.97 -7.24
N GLN A 330 -4.76 1.66 -7.07
CA GLN A 330 -3.91 0.57 -7.55
C GLN A 330 -2.42 0.78 -7.16
N ASP A 331 -1.50 0.81 -8.11
CA ASP A 331 -0.06 1.00 -7.85
C ASP A 331 0.31 2.34 -7.22
N LYS A 332 -0.56 3.33 -7.31
CA LYS A 332 -0.37 4.66 -6.70
C LYS A 332 -0.75 4.70 -5.22
N ALA A 333 -1.47 3.70 -4.71
CA ALA A 333 -2.02 3.75 -3.36
C ALA A 333 -0.94 3.97 -2.29
N GLY A 334 0.20 3.32 -2.42
CA GLY A 334 1.33 3.46 -1.49
C GLY A 334 1.91 4.87 -1.49
N VAL A 335 2.33 5.38 -2.64
CA VAL A 335 2.95 6.71 -2.73
C VAL A 335 1.97 7.84 -2.38
N VAL A 336 0.69 7.69 -2.75
CA VAL A 336 -0.37 8.62 -2.34
C VAL A 336 -0.52 8.63 -0.83
N GLY A 337 -0.57 7.44 -0.22
CA GLY A 337 -0.64 7.30 1.23
C GLY A 337 0.58 7.87 1.95
N ALA A 338 1.78 7.64 1.42
CA ALA A 338 3.02 8.18 1.97
C ALA A 338 3.01 9.72 2.03
N CYS A 339 2.66 10.38 0.92
CA CYS A 339 2.53 11.84 0.88
C CYS A 339 1.49 12.35 1.88
N LEU A 340 0.34 11.68 1.97
CA LEU A 340 -0.75 12.07 2.87
C LEU A 340 -0.41 11.87 4.34
N LEU A 341 0.32 10.80 4.68
CA LEU A 341 0.81 10.56 6.05
C LEU A 341 1.90 11.57 6.42
N ALA A 342 2.83 11.88 5.49
CA ALA A 342 3.82 12.94 5.70
C ALA A 342 3.18 14.31 5.98
N ARG A 343 2.01 14.58 5.40
CA ARG A 343 1.25 15.82 5.62
C ARG A 343 0.51 15.84 6.96
N LYS A 344 0.19 14.66 7.53
CA LYS A 344 -0.56 14.54 8.78
C LYS A 344 0.33 14.82 10.01
N CYS A 345 1.61 14.53 9.91
CA CYS A 345 2.64 14.79 10.92
C CYS A 345 3.25 16.17 10.74
#